data_15d67248d6b1f1c60625eea6ac579711
#
_entry.id   15d67248d6b1f1c60625eea6ac579711
#
_cell.length_a   1.000
_cell.length_b   1.000
_cell.length_c   1.000
_cell.angle_alpha   90.00
_cell.angle_beta   90.00
_cell.angle_gamma   90.00
#
_symmetry.space_group_name_H-M   'P 1'
#
loop_
_entity.id
_entity.type
_entity.pdbx_description
1 polymer ?
#
loop_
_entity_poly.entity_id
_entity_poly.type
_entity_poly.pdbx_seq_one_letter_code
_entity_poly.pdbx_strand_id
1 'polypeptide(L)'
;ILSIASCTMAMAQKQDADKKRLSREQLAEKMAKRIAHQLAFSESQTQKFVDAYSRQQKEIWALGENREPKNVQERFDRREKILSIRKKYYKEYATFLSQEQVNRVYELEQRQMKQMLQRNKKQAKEQRKKAKKERAKKCPNQHTGIE
;
A
#
# COMPACT_ATOMS: atom_id res chain seq x y z
N ILE A 1 29.35 59.53 -5.19
CA ILE A 1 29.57 58.06 -5.18
C ILE A 1 28.47 57.45 -4.35
N LEU A 2 27.41 56.97 -5.01
CA LEU A 2 26.25 56.37 -4.38
C LEU A 2 26.36 54.84 -4.50
N SER A 3 26.51 54.19 -3.35
CA SER A 3 26.54 52.74 -3.22
C SER A 3 25.11 52.25 -3.02
N ILE A 4 24.56 51.55 -4.01
CA ILE A 4 23.23 50.93 -3.91
C ILE A 4 23.43 49.51 -3.40
N ALA A 5 23.07 49.28 -2.15
CA ALA A 5 22.99 47.95 -1.58
C ALA A 5 21.73 47.24 -2.07
N SER A 6 21.92 46.33 -3.01
CA SER A 6 20.85 45.43 -3.46
C SER A 6 20.57 44.37 -2.40
N CYS A 7 19.48 44.52 -1.72
CA CYS A 7 18.94 43.50 -0.79
C CYS A 7 18.20 42.43 -1.62
N THR A 8 18.90 41.37 -2.00
CA THR A 8 18.28 40.19 -2.60
C THR A 8 17.57 39.38 -1.49
N MET A 9 16.27 39.57 -1.41
CA MET A 9 15.41 38.64 -0.64
C MET A 9 15.44 37.27 -1.33
N ALA A 10 16.17 36.37 -0.74
CA ALA A 10 16.07 34.94 -1.05
C ALA A 10 14.66 34.45 -0.65
N MET A 11 13.76 34.39 -1.61
CA MET A 11 12.51 33.63 -1.44
C MET A 11 12.90 32.17 -1.28
N ALA A 12 12.82 31.69 -0.04
CA ALA A 12 12.83 30.27 0.25
C ALA A 12 11.63 29.67 -0.45
N GLN A 13 11.84 29.16 -1.65
CA GLN A 13 10.89 28.29 -2.31
C GLN A 13 10.76 27.04 -1.46
N LYS A 14 9.66 26.97 -0.73
CA LYS A 14 9.13 25.74 -0.16
C LYS A 14 8.95 24.78 -1.32
N GLN A 15 9.95 23.97 -1.59
CA GLN A 15 9.80 22.76 -2.39
C GLN A 15 8.90 21.82 -1.60
N ASP A 16 7.60 21.97 -1.76
CA ASP A 16 6.68 20.88 -1.58
C ASP A 16 7.10 19.81 -2.59
N ALA A 17 7.95 18.91 -2.11
CA ALA A 17 8.29 17.71 -2.84
C ALA A 17 6.97 16.98 -3.03
N ASP A 18 6.37 17.18 -4.19
CA ASP A 18 5.31 16.37 -4.75
C ASP A 18 5.81 14.92 -4.65
N LYS A 19 5.43 14.23 -3.58
CA LYS A 19 5.67 12.80 -3.42
C LYS A 19 4.85 12.12 -4.49
N LYS A 20 5.42 12.08 -5.70
CA LYS A 20 4.85 11.44 -6.88
C LYS A 20 4.34 10.06 -6.45
N ARG A 21 3.03 9.92 -6.40
CA ARG A 21 2.37 8.69 -5.96
C ARG A 21 2.80 7.59 -6.91
N LEU A 22 3.51 6.59 -6.39
CA LEU A 22 3.99 5.46 -7.18
C LEU A 22 2.79 4.76 -7.85
N SER A 23 2.96 4.36 -9.10
CA SER A 23 1.97 3.51 -9.77
C SER A 23 1.87 2.16 -9.06
N ARG A 24 0.79 1.41 -9.31
CA ARG A 24 0.61 0.07 -8.75
C ARG A 24 1.75 -0.85 -9.16
N GLU A 25 2.19 -0.77 -10.40
CA GLU A 25 3.30 -1.56 -10.94
C GLU A 25 4.62 -1.22 -10.24
N GLN A 26 4.93 0.06 -10.10
CA GLN A 26 6.12 0.52 -9.37
C GLN A 26 6.10 0.08 -7.90
N LEU A 27 4.91 0.08 -7.29
CA LEU A 27 4.75 -0.39 -5.93
C LEU A 27 5.00 -1.89 -5.82
N ALA A 28 4.46 -2.70 -6.74
CA ALA A 28 4.69 -4.14 -6.78
C ALA A 28 6.16 -4.48 -6.99
N GLU A 29 6.82 -3.82 -7.92
CA GLU A 29 8.25 -3.99 -8.17
C GLU A 29 9.08 -3.63 -6.94
N LYS A 30 8.80 -2.52 -6.29
CA LYS A 30 9.47 -2.10 -5.06
C LYS A 30 9.28 -3.11 -3.93
N MET A 31 8.07 -3.66 -3.80
CA MET A 31 7.76 -4.69 -2.81
C MET A 31 8.53 -5.98 -3.10
N ALA A 32 8.56 -6.43 -4.35
CA ALA A 32 9.31 -7.61 -4.76
C ALA A 32 10.81 -7.46 -4.50
N LYS A 33 11.41 -6.34 -4.87
CA LYS A 33 12.82 -6.03 -4.59
C LYS A 33 13.13 -6.04 -3.09
N ARG A 34 12.21 -5.51 -2.28
CA ARG A 34 12.36 -5.52 -0.83
C ARG A 34 12.34 -6.93 -0.25
N ILE A 35 11.43 -7.78 -0.72
CA ILE A 35 11.37 -9.20 -0.31
C ILE A 35 12.64 -9.92 -0.72
N ALA A 36 13.08 -9.77 -1.96
CA ALA A 36 14.30 -10.39 -2.47
C ALA A 36 15.54 -9.98 -1.66
N HIS A 37 15.65 -8.71 -1.31
CA HIS A 37 16.74 -8.21 -0.46
C HIS A 37 16.66 -8.79 0.95
N GLN A 38 15.50 -8.84 1.58
CA GLN A 38 15.32 -9.40 2.93
C GLN A 38 15.64 -10.90 2.99
N LEU A 39 15.43 -11.62 1.90
CA LEU A 39 15.68 -13.06 1.81
C LEU A 39 17.04 -13.39 1.19
N ALA A 40 17.87 -12.36 0.93
CA ALA A 40 19.19 -12.49 0.34
C ALA A 40 19.20 -13.31 -0.96
N PHE A 41 18.24 -13.03 -1.86
CA PHE A 41 18.20 -13.67 -3.18
C PHE A 41 19.42 -13.28 -4.01
N SER A 42 19.94 -14.21 -4.84
CA SER A 42 20.92 -13.88 -5.85
C SER A 42 20.35 -12.87 -6.86
N GLU A 43 21.20 -12.24 -7.65
CA GLU A 43 20.75 -11.31 -8.69
C GLU A 43 19.80 -11.98 -9.70
N SER A 44 20.16 -13.19 -10.17
CA SER A 44 19.30 -13.97 -11.06
C SER A 44 17.95 -14.33 -10.42
N GLN A 45 17.95 -14.76 -9.17
CA GLN A 45 16.70 -15.04 -8.42
C GLN A 45 15.86 -13.77 -8.26
N THR A 46 16.50 -12.65 -7.96
CA THR A 46 15.83 -11.37 -7.78
C THR A 46 15.12 -10.93 -9.06
N GLN A 47 15.79 -11.00 -10.21
CA GLN A 47 15.17 -10.63 -11.49
C GLN A 47 13.95 -11.49 -11.81
N LYS A 48 14.09 -12.81 -11.69
CA LYS A 48 12.99 -13.75 -11.93
C LYS A 48 11.82 -13.54 -10.95
N PHE A 49 12.15 -13.30 -9.68
CA PHE A 49 11.16 -13.08 -8.65
C PHE A 49 10.38 -11.76 -8.87
N VAL A 50 11.06 -10.67 -9.17
CA VAL A 50 10.44 -9.36 -9.44
C VAL A 50 9.50 -9.45 -10.63
N ASP A 51 9.89 -10.13 -11.71
CA ASP A 51 9.04 -10.33 -12.88
C ASP A 51 7.80 -11.16 -12.55
N ALA A 52 7.99 -12.33 -11.94
CA ALA A 52 6.90 -13.21 -11.57
C ALA A 52 5.94 -12.57 -10.55
N TYR A 53 6.46 -11.89 -9.53
CA TYR A 53 5.67 -11.18 -8.54
C TYR A 53 4.85 -10.04 -9.15
N SER A 54 5.43 -9.27 -10.06
CA SER A 54 4.73 -8.18 -10.75
C SER A 54 3.58 -8.72 -11.61
N ARG A 55 3.78 -9.83 -12.31
CA ARG A 55 2.73 -10.52 -13.05
C ARG A 55 1.62 -11.05 -12.14
N GLN A 56 2.00 -11.66 -11.01
CA GLN A 56 1.04 -12.12 -9.99
C GLN A 56 0.16 -10.97 -9.51
N GLN A 57 0.75 -9.83 -9.16
CA GLN A 57 -0.01 -8.69 -8.68
C GLN A 57 -0.96 -8.13 -9.75
N LYS A 58 -0.53 -8.06 -11.01
CA LYS A 58 -1.39 -7.64 -12.12
C LYS A 58 -2.60 -8.55 -12.28
N GLU A 59 -2.42 -9.87 -12.24
CA GLU A 59 -3.52 -10.83 -12.32
C GLU A 59 -4.50 -10.68 -11.13
N ILE A 60 -3.98 -10.47 -9.92
CA ILE A 60 -4.83 -10.25 -8.73
C ILE A 60 -5.62 -8.95 -8.86
N TRP A 61 -4.99 -7.87 -9.32
CA TRP A 61 -5.68 -6.58 -9.49
C TRP A 61 -6.77 -6.64 -10.56
N ALA A 62 -6.53 -7.35 -11.65
CA ALA A 62 -7.52 -7.53 -12.71
C ALA A 62 -8.84 -8.16 -12.21
N LEU A 63 -8.80 -8.95 -11.12
CA LEU A 63 -10.01 -9.49 -10.49
C LEU A 63 -10.83 -8.45 -9.74
N GLY A 64 -10.24 -7.29 -9.45
CA GLY A 64 -10.79 -6.30 -8.52
C GLY A 64 -11.00 -4.90 -9.05
N GLU A 65 -10.62 -4.64 -10.29
CA GLU A 65 -10.47 -3.27 -10.77
C GLU A 65 -11.75 -2.44 -10.81
N ASN A 66 -12.94 -3.03 -10.80
CA ASN A 66 -14.14 -2.24 -11.05
C ASN A 66 -15.32 -2.51 -10.14
N ARG A 67 -15.23 -3.36 -9.12
CA ARG A 67 -16.44 -3.73 -8.36
C ARG A 67 -16.14 -4.30 -6.97
N GLU A 68 -16.73 -3.67 -5.94
CA GLU A 68 -16.89 -4.36 -4.66
C GLU A 68 -17.83 -5.57 -4.84
N PRO A 69 -17.51 -6.73 -4.22
CA PRO A 69 -18.37 -7.89 -4.27
C PRO A 69 -19.76 -7.55 -3.74
N LYS A 70 -20.80 -7.81 -4.51
CA LYS A 70 -22.19 -7.47 -4.16
C LYS A 70 -22.76 -8.36 -3.06
N ASN A 71 -22.28 -9.59 -2.96
CA ASN A 71 -22.77 -10.59 -2.02
C ASN A 71 -21.65 -11.49 -1.49
N VAL A 72 -22.02 -12.37 -0.57
CA VAL A 72 -21.07 -13.27 0.09
C VAL A 72 -20.48 -14.28 -0.89
N GLN A 73 -21.27 -14.76 -1.85
CA GLN A 73 -20.80 -15.73 -2.85
C GLN A 73 -19.71 -15.13 -3.74
N GLU A 74 -19.93 -13.92 -4.27
CA GLU A 74 -18.89 -13.22 -5.05
C GLU A 74 -17.60 -12.99 -4.25
N ARG A 75 -17.70 -12.81 -2.93
CA ARG A 75 -16.52 -12.69 -2.05
C ARG A 75 -15.75 -14.01 -1.97
N PHE A 76 -16.44 -15.12 -1.88
CA PHE A 76 -15.79 -16.44 -1.86
C PHE A 76 -15.15 -16.75 -3.20
N ASP A 77 -15.87 -16.56 -4.31
CA ASP A 77 -15.37 -16.80 -5.67
C ASP A 77 -14.11 -15.98 -5.95
N ARG A 78 -14.10 -14.73 -5.51
CA ARG A 78 -12.93 -13.86 -5.65
C ARG A 78 -11.75 -14.36 -4.84
N ARG A 79 -11.97 -14.79 -3.60
CA ARG A 79 -10.91 -15.37 -2.75
C ARG A 79 -10.34 -16.64 -3.35
N GLU A 80 -11.19 -17.48 -3.91
CA GLU A 80 -10.78 -18.71 -4.57
C GLU A 80 -9.93 -18.41 -5.82
N LYS A 81 -10.33 -17.45 -6.64
CA LYS A 81 -9.54 -16.98 -7.78
C LYS A 81 -8.18 -16.42 -7.37
N ILE A 82 -8.12 -15.59 -6.32
CA ILE A 82 -6.86 -15.07 -5.77
C ILE A 82 -5.99 -16.22 -5.28
N LEU A 83 -6.55 -17.19 -4.59
CA LEU A 83 -5.82 -18.36 -4.09
C LEU A 83 -5.26 -19.20 -5.26
N SER A 84 -6.03 -19.39 -6.32
CA SER A 84 -5.60 -20.10 -7.52
C SER A 84 -4.42 -19.40 -8.20
N ILE A 85 -4.49 -18.08 -8.36
CA ILE A 85 -3.39 -17.27 -8.89
C ILE A 85 -2.14 -17.43 -8.01
N ARG A 86 -2.28 -17.30 -6.70
CA ARG A 86 -1.16 -17.47 -5.77
C ARG A 86 -0.53 -18.85 -5.89
N LYS A 87 -1.32 -19.92 -5.90
CA LYS A 87 -0.81 -21.29 -6.08
C LYS A 87 -0.01 -21.44 -7.37
N LYS A 88 -0.50 -20.85 -8.48
CA LYS A 88 0.21 -20.84 -9.77
C LYS A 88 1.61 -20.22 -9.65
N TYR A 89 1.69 -19.01 -9.06
CA TYR A 89 2.95 -18.30 -8.93
C TYR A 89 3.90 -18.91 -7.88
N TYR A 90 3.38 -19.48 -6.81
CA TYR A 90 4.22 -20.21 -5.86
C TYR A 90 4.88 -21.45 -6.48
N LYS A 91 4.19 -22.13 -7.40
CA LYS A 91 4.82 -23.20 -8.21
C LYS A 91 5.90 -22.64 -9.13
N GLU A 92 5.67 -21.47 -9.72
CA GLU A 92 6.69 -20.81 -10.54
C GLU A 92 7.91 -20.39 -9.71
N TYR A 93 7.72 -19.82 -8.53
CA TYR A 93 8.81 -19.48 -7.60
C TYR A 93 9.66 -20.71 -7.25
N ALA A 94 9.05 -21.86 -7.04
CA ALA A 94 9.74 -23.10 -6.73
C ALA A 94 10.67 -23.61 -7.85
N THR A 95 10.55 -23.07 -9.07
CA THR A 95 11.45 -23.43 -10.17
C THR A 95 12.82 -22.77 -10.07
N PHE A 96 12.97 -21.65 -9.33
CA PHE A 96 14.23 -20.92 -9.19
C PHE A 96 14.56 -20.53 -7.74
N LEU A 97 13.66 -20.75 -6.79
CA LEU A 97 13.88 -20.59 -5.36
C LEU A 97 13.90 -21.94 -4.66
N SER A 98 14.60 -22.03 -3.54
CA SER A 98 14.50 -23.19 -2.66
C SER A 98 13.14 -23.23 -1.97
N GLN A 99 12.73 -24.40 -1.49
CA GLN A 99 11.47 -24.55 -0.74
C GLN A 99 11.44 -23.65 0.52
N GLU A 100 12.58 -23.50 1.18
CA GLU A 100 12.70 -22.60 2.33
C GLU A 100 12.48 -21.14 1.92
N GLN A 101 13.09 -20.70 0.82
CA GLN A 101 12.90 -19.35 0.29
C GLN A 101 11.43 -19.09 -0.08
N VAL A 102 10.77 -20.03 -0.74
CA VAL A 102 9.34 -19.94 -1.07
C VAL A 102 8.49 -19.81 0.19
N ASN A 103 8.75 -20.61 1.22
CA ASN A 103 8.03 -20.52 2.48
C ASN A 103 8.22 -19.16 3.16
N ARG A 104 9.44 -18.64 3.14
CA ARG A 104 9.75 -17.31 3.70
C ARG A 104 9.09 -16.16 2.91
N VAL A 105 8.98 -16.27 1.59
CA VAL A 105 8.19 -15.31 0.78
C VAL A 105 6.76 -15.27 1.28
N TYR A 106 6.14 -16.44 1.45
CA TYR A 106 4.77 -16.52 1.97
C TYR A 106 4.62 -15.88 3.36
N GLU A 107 5.51 -16.19 4.28
CA GLU A 107 5.49 -15.61 5.63
C GLU A 107 5.64 -14.08 5.62
N LEU A 108 6.53 -13.54 4.79
CA LEU A 108 6.71 -12.09 4.66
C LEU A 108 5.47 -11.42 4.08
N GLU A 109 4.85 -11.99 3.06
CA GLU A 109 3.59 -11.48 2.50
C GLU A 109 2.49 -11.46 3.57
N GLN A 110 2.37 -12.52 4.36
CA GLN A 110 1.37 -12.59 5.45
C GLN A 110 1.61 -11.52 6.52
N ARG A 111 2.87 -11.28 6.92
CA ARG A 111 3.23 -10.21 7.87
C ARG A 111 2.88 -8.84 7.31
N GLN A 112 3.21 -8.58 6.06
CA GLN A 112 2.93 -7.29 5.42
C GLN A 112 1.42 -7.03 5.35
N MET A 113 0.64 -8.05 5.00
CA MET A 113 -0.82 -7.95 4.96
C MET A 113 -1.40 -7.65 6.35
N LYS A 114 -0.94 -8.35 7.40
CA LYS A 114 -1.36 -8.08 8.78
C LYS A 114 -1.01 -6.66 9.22
N GLN A 115 0.19 -6.18 8.91
CA GLN A 115 0.62 -4.82 9.24
C GLN A 115 -0.21 -3.76 8.52
N MET A 116 -0.53 -3.98 7.24
CA MET A 116 -1.37 -3.07 6.46
C MET A 116 -2.78 -2.99 7.04
N LEU A 117 -3.39 -4.12 7.39
CA LEU A 117 -4.70 -4.17 8.04
C LEU A 117 -4.72 -3.43 9.39
N GLN A 118 -3.66 -3.57 10.19
CA GLN A 118 -3.54 -2.86 11.47
C GLN A 118 -3.41 -1.34 11.26
N ARG A 119 -2.61 -0.90 10.28
CA ARG A 119 -2.47 0.53 9.93
C ARG A 119 -3.79 1.11 9.48
N ASN A 120 -4.51 0.41 8.60
CA ASN A 120 -5.82 0.85 8.11
C ASN A 120 -6.84 0.97 9.25
N LYS A 121 -6.87 0.01 10.19
CA LYS A 121 -7.72 0.08 11.40
C LYS A 121 -7.38 1.30 12.26
N LYS A 122 -6.09 1.60 12.48
CA LYS A 122 -5.66 2.77 13.24
C LYS A 122 -6.09 4.07 12.55
N GLN A 123 -5.84 4.19 11.25
CA GLN A 123 -6.23 5.38 10.48
C GLN A 123 -7.75 5.59 10.48
N ALA A 124 -8.55 4.54 10.28
CA ALA A 124 -10.01 4.64 10.35
C ALA A 124 -10.49 5.08 11.74
N LYS A 125 -9.86 4.60 12.81
CA LYS A 125 -10.18 5.00 14.19
C LYS A 125 -9.83 6.47 14.44
N GLU A 126 -8.71 6.96 13.94
CA GLU A 126 -8.30 8.36 14.05
C GLU A 126 -9.21 9.29 13.26
N GLN A 127 -9.59 8.89 12.02
CA GLN A 127 -10.54 9.67 11.21
C GLN A 127 -11.90 9.79 11.89
N ARG A 128 -12.41 8.69 12.49
CA ARG A 128 -13.65 8.72 13.27
C ARG A 128 -13.56 9.65 14.49
N LYS A 129 -12.42 9.68 15.18
CA LYS A 129 -12.20 10.59 16.31
C LYS A 129 -12.16 12.06 15.85
N LYS A 130 -11.48 12.35 14.72
CA LYS A 130 -11.45 13.70 14.13
C LYS A 130 -12.85 14.16 13.72
N ALA A 131 -13.61 13.33 13.03
CA ALA A 131 -14.97 13.63 12.60
C ALA A 131 -15.91 13.88 13.79
N LYS A 132 -15.79 13.13 14.89
CA LYS A 132 -16.56 13.38 16.12
C LYS A 132 -16.21 14.72 16.74
N LYS A 133 -14.91 15.09 16.80
CA LYS A 133 -14.48 16.39 17.34
C LYS A 133 -14.99 17.57 16.48
N GLU A 134 -15.00 17.42 15.16
CA GLU A 134 -15.52 18.46 14.26
C GLU A 134 -17.04 18.63 14.40
N ARG A 135 -17.78 17.52 14.52
CA ARG A 135 -19.24 17.59 14.78
C ARG A 135 -19.54 18.25 16.11
N ALA A 136 -18.79 17.93 17.16
CA ALA A 136 -18.96 18.57 18.49
C ALA A 136 -18.65 20.07 18.47
N LYS A 137 -17.75 20.55 17.59
CA LYS A 137 -17.46 21.98 17.43
C LYS A 137 -18.53 22.71 16.61
N LYS A 138 -19.22 22.04 15.70
CA LYS A 138 -20.26 22.64 14.84
C LYS A 138 -21.64 22.70 15.49
N CYS A 139 -21.89 22.00 16.61
CA CYS A 139 -23.11 22.09 17.40
C CYS A 139 -22.76 22.61 18.79
N PRO A 140 -22.53 23.90 19.01
CA PRO A 140 -22.55 24.47 20.35
C PRO A 140 -23.99 24.52 20.81
N ASN A 141 -24.33 23.67 21.78
CA ASN A 141 -25.42 23.77 22.74
C ASN A 141 -26.61 24.68 22.37
N GLN A 142 -27.63 24.14 21.67
CA GLN A 142 -28.95 24.70 21.76
C GLN A 142 -29.67 24.10 22.99
N HIS A 143 -29.21 24.51 24.17
CA HIS A 143 -29.94 24.35 25.40
C HIS A 143 -30.08 25.75 26.00
N THR A 144 -31.04 26.47 25.52
CA THR A 144 -31.56 27.63 26.24
C THR A 144 -33.07 27.53 26.26
N GLY A 145 -33.60 27.24 27.45
CA GLY A 145 -34.74 27.94 28.01
C GLY A 145 -36.10 27.55 27.47
N ILE A 146 -36.74 26.67 28.22
CA ILE A 146 -38.19 26.76 28.38
C ILE A 146 -38.41 27.04 29.84
N GLU A 147 -38.64 28.29 30.15
CA GLU A 147 -39.44 28.70 31.32
C GLU A 147 -40.89 28.60 31.00
#